data_4f26ed4d149d6790f15d51a4177076ca
#
_entry.id   4f26ed4d149d6790f15d51a4177076ca
#
_cell.length_a   1.000
_cell.length_b   1.000
_cell.length_c   1.000
_cell.angle_alpha   90.00
_cell.angle_beta   90.00
_cell.angle_gamma   90.00
#
_symmetry.space_group_name_H-M   'P 1'
#
loop_
_entity.id
_entity.type
_entity.pdbx_description
1 polymer ?
#
loop_
_entity_poly.entity_id
_entity_poly.type
_entity_poly.pdbx_seq_one_letter_code
_entity_poly.pdbx_strand_id
1 'polypeptide(L)'
;MASQPVEVVSLGNTCETGVDVAGGIVCRNAEQQLGVVSLTLHSKQPKRSVISFDKCYIEVNEYPRADHATIVWTADGRREEVHTGTEAYALCYEMADLEKAVAGDDSKRELLDYASDVMELMTKLRADWGVVYPEEE
;
A
#
# COMPACT_ATOMS: atom_id res chain seq x y z
N MET A 1 4.70 2.83 14.20
CA MET A 1 3.57 2.03 13.70
C MET A 1 2.71 2.98 12.88
N ALA A 2 2.44 2.69 11.61
CA ALA A 2 1.52 3.53 10.85
C ALA A 2 0.12 3.27 11.40
N SER A 3 -0.57 4.30 11.88
CA SER A 3 -1.95 4.18 12.34
C SER A 3 -2.91 4.23 11.14
N GLN A 4 -4.10 3.66 11.30
CA GLN A 4 -5.17 3.75 10.32
C GLN A 4 -5.48 5.21 9.94
N PRO A 5 -5.85 5.49 8.70
CA PRO A 5 -6.30 6.82 8.31
C PRO A 5 -7.62 7.17 9.02
N VAL A 6 -7.66 8.36 9.62
CA VAL A 6 -8.87 8.90 10.27
C VAL A 6 -9.66 9.82 9.33
N GLU A 7 -9.02 10.28 8.27
CA GLU A 7 -9.64 11.13 7.25
C GLU A 7 -9.20 10.65 5.86
N VAL A 8 -10.16 10.48 4.96
CA VAL A 8 -9.92 10.02 3.59
C VAL A 8 -10.76 10.85 2.64
N VAL A 9 -10.11 11.40 1.61
CA VAL A 9 -10.74 12.07 0.48
C VAL A 9 -10.31 11.37 -0.79
N SER A 10 -11.26 11.02 -1.64
CA SER A 10 -10.97 10.28 -2.86
C SER A 10 -11.86 10.67 -4.02
N LEU A 11 -11.35 10.43 -5.23
CA LEU A 11 -12.08 10.50 -6.48
C LEU A 11 -11.78 9.24 -7.29
N GLY A 12 -12.80 8.59 -7.79
CA GLY A 12 -12.69 7.41 -8.65
C GLY A 12 -13.46 7.60 -9.95
N ASN A 13 -12.95 7.00 -11.02
CA ASN A 13 -13.63 6.90 -12.30
C ASN A 13 -13.99 5.42 -12.55
N THR A 14 -15.20 5.19 -13.03
CA THR A 14 -15.68 3.86 -13.44
C THR A 14 -15.77 3.77 -14.96
N CYS A 15 -15.65 2.56 -15.50
CA CYS A 15 -15.92 2.28 -16.91
C CYS A 15 -17.39 1.88 -17.13
N GLU A 16 -17.73 1.56 -18.39
CA GLU A 16 -19.08 1.16 -18.79
C GLU A 16 -19.62 -0.11 -18.07
N THR A 17 -18.71 -0.95 -17.58
CA THR A 17 -19.08 -2.15 -16.80
C THR A 17 -19.29 -1.88 -15.31
N GLY A 18 -19.15 -0.61 -14.86
CA GLY A 18 -19.30 -0.24 -13.45
C GLY A 18 -18.06 -0.48 -12.59
N VAL A 19 -16.97 -1.03 -13.15
CA VAL A 19 -15.71 -1.27 -12.42
C VAL A 19 -14.84 0.00 -12.41
N ASP A 20 -14.15 0.26 -11.33
CA ASP A 20 -13.20 1.36 -11.20
C ASP A 20 -11.99 1.16 -12.14
N VAL A 21 -11.57 2.25 -12.78
CA VAL A 21 -10.46 2.24 -13.75
C VAL A 21 -9.35 3.22 -13.43
N ALA A 22 -9.63 4.21 -12.61
CA ALA A 22 -8.65 5.15 -12.09
C ALA A 22 -9.14 5.77 -10.79
N GLY A 23 -8.23 6.11 -9.89
CA GLY A 23 -8.57 6.78 -8.65
C GLY A 23 -7.41 7.57 -8.06
N GLY A 24 -7.75 8.60 -7.33
CA GLY A 24 -6.84 9.37 -6.48
C GLY A 24 -7.36 9.39 -5.06
N ILE A 25 -6.48 9.14 -4.10
CA ILE A 25 -6.82 9.06 -2.68
C ILE A 25 -5.83 9.94 -1.92
N VAL A 26 -6.35 10.77 -1.03
CA VAL A 26 -5.56 11.49 -0.03
C VAL A 26 -6.07 11.06 1.33
N CYS A 27 -5.20 10.58 2.19
CA CYS A 27 -5.56 10.15 3.52
C CYS A 27 -4.65 10.79 4.59
N ARG A 28 -5.17 10.91 5.79
CA ARG A 28 -4.47 11.46 6.95
C ARG A 28 -4.75 10.59 8.17
N ASN A 29 -3.71 10.28 8.94
CA ASN A 29 -3.83 9.55 10.20
C ASN A 29 -3.95 10.49 11.40
N ALA A 30 -4.11 9.93 12.59
CA ALA A 30 -4.23 10.68 13.83
C ALA A 30 -2.98 11.52 14.17
N GLU A 31 -1.80 11.07 13.72
CA GLU A 31 -0.52 11.76 13.88
C GLU A 31 -0.27 12.85 12.83
N GLN A 32 -1.30 13.21 12.03
CA GLN A 32 -1.22 14.22 10.97
C GLN A 32 -0.29 13.87 9.80
N GLN A 33 0.05 12.59 9.62
CA GLN A 33 0.79 12.12 8.46
C GLN A 33 -0.14 12.00 7.26
N LEU A 34 0.32 12.47 6.11
CA LEU A 34 -0.44 12.43 4.85
C LEU A 34 0.05 11.31 3.95
N GLY A 35 -0.89 10.57 3.38
CA GLY A 35 -0.66 9.62 2.30
C GLY A 35 -1.40 10.07 1.03
N VAL A 36 -0.75 9.90 -0.11
CA VAL A 36 -1.33 10.17 -1.43
C VAL A 36 -1.14 8.93 -2.30
N VAL A 37 -2.25 8.42 -2.85
CA VAL A 37 -2.24 7.24 -3.73
C VAL A 37 -2.86 7.62 -5.06
N SER A 38 -2.23 7.21 -6.14
CA SER A 38 -2.73 7.33 -7.51
C SER A 38 -2.77 5.97 -8.17
N LEU A 39 -3.93 5.62 -8.71
CA LEU A 39 -4.20 4.32 -9.33
C LEU A 39 -4.74 4.52 -10.74
N THR A 40 -4.33 3.68 -11.68
CA THR A 40 -4.94 3.64 -13.02
C THR A 40 -4.75 2.27 -13.68
N LEU A 41 -5.79 1.82 -14.37
CA LEU A 41 -5.77 0.65 -15.26
C LEU A 41 -5.66 1.05 -16.74
N HIS A 42 -6.03 2.29 -17.09
CA HIS A 42 -6.01 2.75 -18.47
C HIS A 42 -4.62 3.11 -19.00
N SER A 43 -3.73 3.52 -18.11
CA SER A 43 -2.38 3.93 -18.51
C SER A 43 -1.34 3.33 -17.58
N LYS A 44 -0.17 3.03 -18.17
CA LYS A 44 0.96 2.56 -17.37
C LYS A 44 1.62 3.75 -16.67
N GLN A 45 1.69 3.68 -15.35
CA GLN A 45 2.50 4.59 -14.53
C GLN A 45 3.59 3.81 -13.79
N PRO A 46 4.68 4.49 -13.35
CA PRO A 46 5.69 3.85 -12.53
C PRO A 46 5.10 3.30 -11.23
N LYS A 47 5.40 2.06 -10.91
CA LYS A 47 5.10 1.47 -9.60
C LYS A 47 6.15 1.97 -8.62
N ARG A 48 5.85 3.05 -7.93
CA ARG A 48 6.77 3.72 -7.01
C ARG A 48 6.05 4.19 -5.76
N SER A 49 6.68 3.94 -4.62
CA SER A 49 6.30 4.52 -3.33
C SER A 49 7.44 5.38 -2.81
N VAL A 50 7.09 6.49 -2.15
CA VAL A 50 8.05 7.36 -1.48
C VAL A 50 7.56 7.63 -0.07
N ILE A 51 8.43 7.41 0.93
CA ILE A 51 8.15 7.70 2.33
C ILE A 51 9.14 8.79 2.77
N SER A 52 8.62 9.95 3.15
CA SER A 52 9.43 11.11 3.54
C SER A 52 9.60 11.20 5.04
N PHE A 53 10.82 11.50 5.47
CA PHE A 53 11.23 11.77 6.86
C PHE A 53 11.99 13.09 6.94
N ASP A 54 12.30 13.58 8.13
CA ASP A 54 12.98 14.85 8.34
C ASP A 54 14.39 14.91 7.70
N LYS A 55 15.11 13.78 7.69
CA LYS A 55 16.51 13.71 7.26
C LYS A 55 16.76 12.90 6.00
N CYS A 56 15.76 12.16 5.54
CA CYS A 56 15.87 11.31 4.37
C CYS A 56 14.49 11.05 3.79
N TYR A 57 14.46 10.47 2.60
CA TYR A 57 13.29 9.76 2.09
C TYR A 57 13.68 8.38 1.59
N ILE A 58 12.71 7.48 1.57
CA ILE A 58 12.87 6.11 1.07
C ILE A 58 12.07 5.97 -0.20
N GLU A 59 12.71 5.52 -1.26
CA GLU A 59 12.08 5.15 -2.52
C GLU A 59 11.98 3.62 -2.61
N VAL A 60 10.78 3.12 -2.89
CA VAL A 60 10.53 1.71 -3.19
C VAL A 60 9.96 1.63 -4.60
N ASN A 61 10.68 1.01 -5.50
CA ASN A 61 10.27 0.82 -6.88
C ASN A 61 9.77 -0.61 -7.11
N GLU A 62 8.88 -0.77 -8.11
CA GLU A 62 8.33 -2.06 -8.55
C GLU A 62 7.61 -2.84 -7.44
N TYR A 63 6.99 -2.11 -6.45
CA TYR A 63 6.10 -2.78 -5.50
C TYR A 63 4.93 -3.50 -6.25
N PRO A 64 4.23 -4.46 -5.66
CA PRO A 64 4.27 -4.92 -4.25
C PRO A 64 5.35 -5.95 -3.93
N ARG A 65 6.13 -6.39 -4.89
CA ARG A 65 7.15 -7.44 -4.69
C ARG A 65 8.58 -6.89 -4.79
N ALA A 66 8.77 -5.67 -4.30
CA ALA A 66 10.10 -5.09 -4.24
C ALA A 66 10.99 -5.84 -3.24
N ASP A 67 12.21 -6.15 -3.65
CA ASP A 67 13.25 -6.74 -2.80
C ASP A 67 14.36 -5.74 -2.44
N HIS A 68 14.17 -4.48 -2.85
CA HIS A 68 15.11 -3.39 -2.56
C HIS A 68 14.40 -2.05 -2.36
N ALA A 69 15.07 -1.18 -1.64
CA ALA A 69 14.68 0.21 -1.43
C ALA A 69 15.91 1.10 -1.44
N THR A 70 15.75 2.36 -1.81
CA THR A 70 16.82 3.36 -1.77
C THR A 70 16.53 4.40 -0.69
N ILE A 71 17.42 4.57 0.27
CA ILE A 71 17.41 5.67 1.22
C ILE A 71 18.20 6.83 0.63
N VAL A 72 17.58 8.01 0.54
CA VAL A 72 18.24 9.23 0.05
C VAL A 72 18.32 10.25 1.20
N TRP A 73 19.53 10.58 1.62
CA TRP A 73 19.77 11.53 2.70
C TRP A 73 19.70 12.96 2.18
N THR A 74 18.86 13.80 2.80
CA THR A 74 18.59 15.17 2.30
C THR A 74 19.75 16.15 2.53
N ALA A 75 20.64 15.89 3.48
CA ALA A 75 21.75 16.78 3.81
C ALA A 75 22.85 16.81 2.74
N ASP A 76 23.17 15.69 2.13
CA ASP A 76 24.29 15.51 1.21
C ASP A 76 23.93 14.79 -0.10
N GLY A 77 22.67 14.35 -0.24
CA GLY A 77 22.21 13.60 -1.39
C GLY A 77 22.76 12.17 -1.46
N ARG A 78 23.41 11.67 -0.40
CA ARG A 78 23.93 10.31 -0.33
C ARG A 78 22.79 9.30 -0.49
N ARG A 79 23.03 8.30 -1.32
CA ARG A 79 22.09 7.19 -1.57
C ARG A 79 22.62 5.90 -0.95
N GLU A 80 21.74 5.15 -0.37
CA GLU A 80 22.03 3.86 0.25
C GLU A 80 20.99 2.84 -0.20
N GLU A 81 21.44 1.77 -0.85
CA GLU A 81 20.59 0.68 -1.29
C GLU A 81 20.43 -0.34 -0.16
N VAL A 82 19.19 -0.69 0.14
CA VAL A 82 18.82 -1.74 1.10
C VAL A 82 18.17 -2.87 0.33
N HIS A 83 18.73 -4.06 0.42
CA HIS A 83 18.19 -5.27 -0.19
C HIS A 83 17.70 -6.23 0.87
N THR A 84 16.55 -6.88 0.63
CA THR A 84 15.99 -7.89 1.51
C THR A 84 15.20 -8.92 0.73
N GLY A 85 15.48 -10.19 1.00
CA GLY A 85 14.80 -11.29 0.34
C GLY A 85 15.15 -11.42 -1.15
N THR A 86 14.28 -12.06 -1.88
CA THR A 86 14.34 -12.25 -3.32
C THR A 86 12.92 -12.29 -3.88
N GLU A 87 12.59 -11.45 -4.83
CA GLU A 87 11.25 -11.34 -5.42
C GLU A 87 10.68 -12.70 -5.86
N ALA A 88 11.51 -13.56 -6.44
CA ALA A 88 11.09 -14.88 -6.90
C ALA A 88 10.52 -15.78 -5.79
N TYR A 89 10.87 -15.51 -4.53
CA TYR A 89 10.39 -16.27 -3.37
C TYR A 89 9.31 -15.53 -2.56
N ALA A 90 8.73 -14.44 -3.06
CA ALA A 90 7.76 -13.63 -2.33
C ALA A 90 6.60 -14.46 -1.76
N LEU A 91 6.00 -15.35 -2.57
CA LEU A 91 4.91 -16.23 -2.12
C LEU A 91 5.38 -17.27 -1.07
N CYS A 92 6.63 -17.71 -1.13
CA CYS A 92 7.18 -18.63 -0.12
C CYS A 92 7.31 -17.90 1.23
N TYR A 93 7.69 -16.62 1.22
CA TYR A 93 7.76 -15.82 2.45
C TYR A 93 6.37 -15.62 3.06
N GLU A 94 5.36 -15.31 2.25
CA GLU A 94 3.96 -15.18 2.69
C GLU A 94 3.47 -16.47 3.36
N MET A 95 3.73 -17.64 2.75
CA MET A 95 3.35 -18.93 3.31
C MET A 95 4.08 -19.23 4.62
N ALA A 96 5.39 -18.96 4.67
CA ALA A 96 6.17 -19.16 5.90
C ALA A 96 5.70 -18.25 7.05
N ASP A 97 5.28 -17.02 6.76
CA ASP A 97 4.73 -16.11 7.75
C ASP A 97 3.34 -16.53 8.21
N LEU A 98 2.50 -17.05 7.31
CA LEU A 98 1.20 -17.64 7.67
C LEU A 98 1.37 -18.87 8.59
N GLU A 99 2.30 -19.76 8.28
CA GLU A 99 2.60 -20.93 9.13
C GLU A 99 3.00 -20.50 10.55
N LYS A 100 3.85 -19.47 10.67
CA LYS A 100 4.26 -18.91 11.98
C LYS A 100 3.08 -18.30 12.74
N ALA A 101 2.23 -17.55 12.05
CA ALA A 101 1.01 -16.95 12.64
C ALA A 101 0.06 -18.03 13.17
N VAL A 102 -0.13 -19.11 12.42
CA VAL A 102 -0.94 -20.27 12.84
C VAL A 102 -0.30 -20.98 14.04
N ALA A 103 1.02 -21.05 14.09
CA ALA A 103 1.77 -21.61 15.21
C ALA A 103 1.78 -20.72 16.47
N GLY A 104 1.20 -19.52 16.41
CA GLY A 104 1.07 -18.61 17.56
C GLY A 104 2.15 -17.52 17.64
N ASP A 105 2.87 -17.25 16.55
CA ASP A 105 3.79 -16.10 16.49
C ASP A 105 3.00 -14.80 16.29
N ASP A 106 2.78 -14.08 17.37
CA ASP A 106 1.99 -12.83 17.37
C ASP A 106 2.61 -11.73 16.50
N SER A 107 3.94 -11.75 16.28
CA SER A 107 4.59 -10.77 15.40
C SER A 107 4.14 -10.89 13.94
N LYS A 108 3.61 -12.04 13.54
CA LYS A 108 3.09 -12.29 12.20
C LYS A 108 1.59 -12.00 12.09
N ARG A 109 0.87 -11.98 13.20
CA ARG A 109 -0.56 -11.61 13.24
C ARG A 109 -0.78 -10.14 12.90
N GLU A 110 0.14 -9.25 13.27
CA GLU A 110 0.07 -7.83 12.90
C GLU A 110 -0.04 -7.63 11.39
N LEU A 111 0.53 -8.50 10.57
CA LEU A 111 0.42 -8.43 9.10
C LEU A 111 -1.01 -8.71 8.63
N LEU A 112 -1.74 -9.59 9.30
CA LEU A 112 -3.16 -9.87 9.02
C LEU A 112 -4.04 -8.69 9.43
N ASP A 113 -3.74 -8.03 10.54
CA ASP A 113 -4.46 -6.83 10.99
C ASP A 113 -4.30 -5.71 9.94
N TYR A 114 -3.09 -5.46 9.44
CA TYR A 114 -2.88 -4.49 8.35
C TYR A 114 -3.65 -4.86 7.07
N ALA A 115 -3.69 -6.13 6.71
CA ALA A 115 -4.47 -6.57 5.55
C ALA A 115 -5.97 -6.30 5.74
N SER A 116 -6.50 -6.55 6.94
CA SER A 116 -7.89 -6.25 7.30
C SER A 116 -8.19 -4.75 7.21
N ASP A 117 -7.31 -3.90 7.76
CA ASP A 117 -7.43 -2.45 7.74
C ASP A 117 -7.46 -1.90 6.30
N VAL A 118 -6.58 -2.43 5.44
CA VAL A 118 -6.53 -2.06 4.02
C VAL A 118 -7.80 -2.48 3.30
N MET A 119 -8.31 -3.68 3.57
CA MET A 119 -9.56 -4.17 2.96
C MET A 119 -10.78 -3.35 3.40
N GLU A 120 -10.84 -2.92 4.66
CA GLU A 120 -11.90 -2.03 5.15
C GLU A 120 -11.86 -0.68 4.42
N LEU A 121 -10.67 -0.07 4.30
CA LEU A 121 -10.48 1.16 3.55
C LEU A 121 -10.90 1.01 2.08
N MET A 122 -10.45 -0.04 1.41
CA MET A 122 -10.79 -0.31 0.01
C MET A 122 -12.29 -0.51 -0.19
N THR A 123 -12.95 -1.21 0.72
CA THR A 123 -14.42 -1.42 0.69
C THR A 123 -15.17 -0.09 0.80
N LYS A 124 -14.73 0.79 1.72
CA LYS A 124 -15.29 2.12 1.85
C LYS A 124 -15.09 2.95 0.57
N LEU A 125 -13.88 2.99 0.04
CA LEU A 125 -13.56 3.74 -1.19
C LEU A 125 -14.39 3.27 -2.37
N ARG A 126 -14.56 1.96 -2.54
CA ARG A 126 -15.38 1.37 -3.57
C ARG A 126 -16.84 1.80 -3.45
N ALA A 127 -17.39 1.78 -2.23
CA ALA A 127 -18.74 2.26 -1.97
C ALA A 127 -18.89 3.77 -2.28
N ASP A 128 -17.93 4.60 -1.87
CA ASP A 128 -17.92 6.03 -2.16
C ASP A 128 -17.86 6.34 -3.67
N TRP A 129 -17.23 5.45 -4.45
CA TRP A 129 -17.16 5.56 -5.92
C TRP A 129 -18.36 4.94 -6.65
N GLY A 130 -19.29 4.32 -5.92
CA GLY A 130 -20.47 3.66 -6.48
C GLY A 130 -20.15 2.36 -7.23
N VAL A 131 -19.05 1.71 -6.89
CA VAL A 131 -18.67 0.41 -7.46
C VAL A 131 -19.35 -0.71 -6.66
N VAL A 132 -20.29 -1.39 -7.30
CA VAL A 132 -21.03 -2.54 -6.74
C VAL A 132 -20.78 -3.74 -7.65
N TYR A 133 -20.39 -4.86 -7.07
CA TYR A 133 -20.22 -6.09 -7.84
C TYR A 133 -21.55 -6.83 -7.99
N PRO A 134 -21.74 -7.59 -9.07
CA PRO A 134 -23.01 -8.28 -9.32
C PRO A 134 -23.46 -9.22 -8.19
N GLU A 135 -22.52 -9.74 -7.41
CA GLU A 135 -22.81 -10.63 -6.28
C GLU A 135 -23.29 -9.86 -5.02
N GLU A 136 -23.28 -8.55 -5.06
CA GLU A 136 -23.66 -7.66 -3.95
C GLU A 136 -25.02 -6.96 -4.18
N GLU A 137 -25.66 -7.21 -5.36
CA GLU A 137 -26.98 -6.66 -5.71
C GLU A 137 -28.16 -7.38 -5.04
#